data_34590396086c3f6799a5568b17d520e4
#
_entry.id   34590396086c3f6799a5568b17d520e4
#
_cell.length_a   1.000
_cell.length_b   1.000
_cell.length_c   1.000
_cell.angle_alpha   90.00
_cell.angle_beta   90.00
_cell.angle_gamma   90.00
#
_symmetry.space_group_name_H-M   'P 1'
#
loop_
_entity.id
_entity.type
_entity.pdbx_description
1 polymer ?
#
loop_
_entity_poly.entity_id
_entity_poly.type
_entity_poly.pdbx_seq_one_letter_code
_entity_poly.pdbx_strand_id
1 'polypeptide(L)'
;MTGTHKHELVLTRLIDAPRALLYRAWTDPEMLKQWFAPLPYTTPHAELDVRPGGANLIVMRSPDGQDMPNRGIYLEVVPDEKIVFTDAFTAAWVPSAKPFMTVILTFEEEGGKTRYTARVRHWTAEDKETHEKMGFHQGWGICADQLTKLVTKK
;
A
#
# COMPACT_ATOMS: atom_id res chain seq x y z
N MET A 1 -10.06 -16.56 -15.40
CA MET A 1 -10.72 -15.40 -15.89
C MET A 1 -10.00 -14.12 -15.49
N THR A 2 -9.74 -13.27 -16.45
CA THR A 2 -8.95 -12.06 -16.22
C THR A 2 -9.79 -10.79 -16.16
N GLY A 3 -11.07 -10.90 -15.91
CA GLY A 3 -11.94 -9.74 -15.87
C GLY A 3 -11.58 -8.77 -14.77
N THR A 4 -12.01 -7.54 -14.93
CA THR A 4 -11.83 -6.50 -13.94
C THR A 4 -12.64 -6.82 -12.69
N HIS A 5 -12.01 -6.68 -11.54
CA HIS A 5 -12.72 -6.86 -10.27
C HIS A 5 -13.71 -5.70 -10.08
N LYS A 6 -14.98 -6.03 -9.79
CA LYS A 6 -16.05 -5.03 -9.70
C LYS A 6 -15.83 -3.94 -8.66
N HIS A 7 -15.14 -4.28 -7.58
CA HIS A 7 -15.00 -3.38 -6.43
C HIS A 7 -13.55 -2.92 -6.29
N GLU A 8 -12.95 -2.54 -7.41
CA GLU A 8 -11.53 -2.18 -7.46
C GLU A 8 -11.31 -0.69 -7.73
N LEU A 9 -10.39 -0.09 -6.99
CA LEU A 9 -9.87 1.24 -7.26
C LEU A 9 -8.41 1.08 -7.69
N VAL A 10 -7.97 1.86 -8.67
CA VAL A 10 -6.63 1.72 -9.24
C VAL A 10 -5.92 3.07 -9.30
N LEU A 11 -4.67 3.08 -8.84
CA LEU A 11 -3.77 4.21 -8.99
C LEU A 11 -2.55 3.74 -9.77
N THR A 12 -2.14 4.49 -10.79
CA THR A 12 -0.95 4.18 -11.58
C THR A 12 -0.06 5.42 -11.68
N ARG A 13 1.25 5.23 -11.53
CA ARG A 13 2.25 6.30 -11.70
C ARG A 13 3.46 5.75 -12.43
N LEU A 14 4.03 6.54 -13.32
CA LEU A 14 5.34 6.23 -13.90
C LEU A 14 6.39 7.00 -13.11
N ILE A 15 7.24 6.27 -12.39
CA ILE A 15 8.20 6.86 -11.46
C ILE A 15 9.63 6.68 -11.99
N ASP A 16 10.39 7.76 -12.02
CA ASP A 16 11.76 7.75 -12.54
C ASP A 16 12.73 7.20 -11.50
N ALA A 17 12.64 5.91 -11.24
CA ALA A 17 13.50 5.19 -10.31
C ALA A 17 13.42 3.70 -10.61
N PRO A 18 14.46 2.92 -10.25
CA PRO A 18 14.42 1.48 -10.49
C PRO A 18 13.40 0.79 -9.58
N ARG A 19 12.76 -0.25 -10.10
CA ARG A 19 11.73 -0.96 -9.35
C ARG A 19 12.23 -1.58 -8.04
N ALA A 20 13.49 -1.96 -8.00
CA ALA A 20 14.09 -2.49 -6.77
C ALA A 20 14.01 -1.47 -5.63
N LEU A 21 14.19 -0.19 -5.95
CA LEU A 21 14.13 0.87 -4.95
C LEU A 21 12.69 1.12 -4.47
N LEU A 22 11.71 1.05 -5.38
CA LEU A 22 10.32 1.17 -5.00
C LEU A 22 9.88 -0.02 -4.13
N TYR A 23 10.28 -1.23 -4.52
CA TYR A 23 10.01 -2.43 -3.73
C TYR A 23 10.59 -2.26 -2.31
N ARG A 24 11.81 -1.77 -2.22
CA ARG A 24 12.47 -1.55 -0.95
C ARG A 24 11.75 -0.49 -0.11
N ALA A 25 11.24 0.57 -0.75
CA ALA A 25 10.49 1.60 -0.03
C ALA A 25 9.22 1.05 0.61
N TRP A 26 8.64 0.00 0.04
CA TRP A 26 7.47 -0.67 0.58
C TRP A 26 7.81 -1.75 1.62
N THR A 27 9.04 -2.28 1.60
CA THR A 27 9.40 -3.43 2.44
C THR A 27 10.37 -3.10 3.56
N ASP A 28 10.99 -1.94 3.53
CA ASP A 28 11.87 -1.46 4.58
C ASP A 28 11.07 -0.55 5.51
N PRO A 29 10.88 -0.91 6.80
CA PRO A 29 10.06 -0.09 7.70
C PRO A 29 10.53 1.35 7.83
N GLU A 30 11.85 1.58 7.83
CA GLU A 30 12.37 2.94 7.96
C GLU A 30 12.10 3.78 6.72
N MET A 31 12.13 3.17 5.54
CA MET A 31 11.78 3.88 4.32
C MET A 31 10.27 4.11 4.25
N LEU A 32 9.48 3.09 4.57
CA LEU A 32 8.02 3.19 4.49
C LEU A 32 7.49 4.32 5.37
N LYS A 33 8.05 4.50 6.55
CA LYS A 33 7.62 5.56 7.47
C LYS A 33 7.79 6.97 6.89
N GLN A 34 8.63 7.13 5.89
CA GLN A 34 8.92 8.45 5.32
C GLN A 34 7.89 8.92 4.28
N TRP A 35 7.11 8.04 3.73
CA TRP A 35 6.19 8.42 2.65
C TRP A 35 4.77 7.88 2.81
N PHE A 36 4.55 6.92 3.67
CA PHE A 36 3.30 6.16 3.75
C PHE A 36 2.27 7.03 4.41
N ALA A 37 1.77 7.84 4.54
CA ALA A 37 0.63 8.60 5.03
C ALA A 37 0.63 9.97 4.38
N PRO A 38 -0.53 10.41 3.87
CA PRO A 38 -0.59 11.72 3.20
C PRO A 38 -0.42 12.82 4.25
N LEU A 39 0.55 13.70 4.06
CA LEU A 39 0.76 14.84 4.94
C LEU A 39 -0.54 15.64 5.10
N PRO A 40 -0.87 16.12 6.28
CA PRO A 40 -0.04 16.22 7.49
C PRO A 40 -0.07 14.99 8.40
N TYR A 41 -0.64 13.87 7.94
CA TYR A 41 -0.56 12.61 8.67
C TYR A 41 0.88 12.09 8.66
N THR A 42 1.25 11.32 9.67
CA THR A 42 2.58 10.70 9.76
C THR A 42 2.47 9.22 10.03
N THR A 43 3.59 8.51 9.90
CA THR A 43 3.65 7.08 10.18
C THR A 43 4.74 6.85 11.22
N PRO A 44 4.41 6.91 12.51
CA PRO A 44 5.42 6.78 13.57
C PRO A 44 5.94 5.37 13.77
N HIS A 45 5.22 4.35 13.28
CA HIS A 45 5.60 2.96 13.54
C HIS A 45 5.24 2.06 12.38
N ALA A 46 6.14 1.12 12.05
CA ALA A 46 5.89 0.10 11.03
C ALA A 46 6.64 -1.18 11.40
N GLU A 47 5.93 -2.32 11.35
CA GLU A 47 6.52 -3.65 11.53
C GLU A 47 6.13 -4.47 10.32
N LEU A 48 7.10 -4.97 9.59
CA LEU A 48 6.87 -5.67 8.33
C LEU A 48 7.60 -7.01 8.30
N ASP A 49 6.84 -8.10 8.25
CA ASP A 49 7.39 -9.44 8.05
C ASP A 49 7.08 -9.84 6.61
N VAL A 50 7.95 -9.42 5.69
CA VAL A 50 7.68 -9.46 4.24
C VAL A 50 7.88 -10.87 3.69
N ARG A 51 6.85 -11.67 3.81
CA ARG A 51 6.77 -13.03 3.27
C ARG A 51 5.31 -13.46 3.24
N PRO A 52 4.93 -14.41 2.40
CA PRO A 52 3.55 -14.90 2.41
C PRO A 52 3.17 -15.39 3.82
N GLY A 53 2.04 -14.90 4.31
CA GLY A 53 1.58 -15.20 5.67
C GLY A 53 2.22 -14.34 6.76
N GLY A 54 3.22 -13.53 6.43
CA GLY A 54 3.83 -12.62 7.40
C GLY A 54 2.91 -11.48 7.76
N ALA A 55 2.96 -11.03 9.01
CA ALA A 55 2.10 -9.95 9.49
C ALA A 55 2.73 -8.59 9.23
N ASN A 56 1.86 -7.59 9.03
CA ASN A 56 2.32 -6.21 8.99
C ASN A 56 1.47 -5.36 9.94
N LEU A 57 2.11 -4.36 10.51
CA LEU A 57 1.45 -3.35 11.34
C LEU A 57 2.01 -2.00 10.94
N ILE A 58 1.15 -1.15 10.41
CA ILE A 58 1.53 0.21 10.02
C ILE A 58 0.64 1.17 10.77
N VAL A 59 1.23 2.02 11.62
CA VAL A 59 0.47 2.97 12.43
C VAL A 59 0.58 4.34 11.80
N MET A 60 -0.57 4.90 11.40
CA MET A 60 -0.64 6.28 10.94
C MET A 60 -1.09 7.16 12.09
N ARG A 61 -0.62 8.40 12.11
CA ARG A 61 -0.99 9.36 13.16
C ARG A 61 -1.57 10.61 12.52
N SER A 62 -2.77 10.99 12.99
CA SER A 62 -3.42 12.21 12.51
C SER A 62 -2.73 13.45 13.07
N PRO A 63 -2.96 14.64 12.48
CA PRO A 63 -2.37 15.89 12.98
C PRO A 63 -2.73 16.19 14.43
N ASP A 64 -3.87 15.71 14.90
CA ASP A 64 -4.29 15.91 16.29
C ASP A 64 -3.76 14.82 17.24
N GLY A 65 -2.87 13.96 16.77
CA GLY A 65 -2.19 12.97 17.61
C GLY A 65 -2.91 11.66 17.77
N GLN A 66 -3.92 11.38 16.97
CA GLN A 66 -4.68 10.15 17.05
C GLN A 66 -4.02 9.04 16.20
N ASP A 67 -3.69 7.94 16.84
CA ASP A 67 -3.06 6.81 16.14
C ASP A 67 -4.10 5.88 15.51
N MET A 68 -3.82 5.46 14.28
CA MET A 68 -4.67 4.57 13.51
C MET A 68 -3.86 3.35 13.08
N PRO A 69 -3.89 2.27 13.86
CA PRO A 69 -3.15 1.06 13.49
C PRO A 69 -3.83 0.32 12.34
N ASN A 70 -3.01 -0.10 11.37
CA ASN A 70 -3.46 -0.91 10.25
C ASN A 70 -2.73 -2.24 10.33
N ARG A 71 -3.48 -3.32 10.57
CA ARG A 71 -2.92 -4.66 10.67
C ARG A 71 -3.36 -5.52 9.51
N GLY A 72 -2.46 -6.36 9.04
CA GLY A 72 -2.80 -7.27 7.97
C GLY A 72 -1.72 -8.33 7.77
N ILE A 73 -1.84 -9.07 6.67
CA ILE A 73 -0.85 -10.07 6.29
C ILE A 73 -0.50 -9.92 4.82
N TYR A 74 0.69 -10.41 4.47
CA TYR A 74 1.09 -10.53 3.07
C TYR A 74 0.54 -11.83 2.51
N LEU A 75 0.02 -11.78 1.28
CA LEU A 75 -0.50 -12.95 0.58
C LEU A 75 0.48 -13.44 -0.47
N GLU A 76 1.12 -12.51 -1.16
CA GLU A 76 2.07 -12.84 -2.21
C GLU A 76 3.20 -11.81 -2.19
N VAL A 77 4.43 -12.28 -2.32
CA VAL A 77 5.61 -11.39 -2.37
C VAL A 77 6.54 -11.90 -3.46
N VAL A 78 6.72 -11.10 -4.50
CA VAL A 78 7.68 -11.38 -5.57
C VAL A 78 8.68 -10.22 -5.56
N PRO A 79 9.92 -10.44 -5.12
CA PRO A 79 10.89 -9.35 -4.99
C PRO A 79 11.00 -8.50 -6.25
N ASP A 80 10.96 -7.19 -6.07
CA ASP A 80 11.06 -6.16 -7.11
C ASP A 80 9.90 -6.14 -8.09
N GLU A 81 8.92 -7.04 -7.99
CA GLU A 81 7.85 -7.15 -8.98
C GLU A 81 6.45 -6.96 -8.40
N LYS A 82 6.16 -7.55 -7.22
CA LYS A 82 4.77 -7.61 -6.76
C LYS A 82 4.67 -7.82 -5.26
N ILE A 83 3.73 -7.13 -4.65
CA ILE A 83 3.37 -7.33 -3.24
C ILE A 83 1.85 -7.36 -3.17
N VAL A 84 1.29 -8.40 -2.53
CA VAL A 84 -0.14 -8.46 -2.26
C VAL A 84 -0.33 -8.57 -0.76
N PHE A 85 -1.16 -7.70 -0.18
CA PHE A 85 -1.46 -7.77 1.23
C PHE A 85 -2.93 -7.44 1.47
N THR A 86 -3.43 -7.83 2.63
CA THR A 86 -4.85 -7.67 2.96
C THR A 86 -5.03 -7.43 4.45
N ASP A 87 -6.11 -6.73 4.79
CA ASP A 87 -6.53 -6.57 6.18
C ASP A 87 -7.60 -7.59 6.57
N ALA A 88 -7.83 -8.62 5.74
CA ALA A 88 -8.78 -9.69 6.06
C ALA A 88 -8.31 -10.56 7.22
N PHE A 89 -7.00 -10.56 7.50
CA PHE A 89 -6.41 -11.27 8.62
C PHE A 89 -5.48 -10.33 9.38
N THR A 90 -5.47 -10.43 10.71
CA THR A 90 -4.57 -9.62 11.54
C THR A 90 -3.23 -10.31 11.76
N ALA A 91 -3.21 -11.62 11.59
CA ALA A 91 -2.02 -12.46 11.56
C ALA A 91 -2.40 -13.65 10.69
N ALA A 92 -1.43 -14.49 10.33
CA ALA A 92 -1.71 -15.64 9.47
C ALA A 92 -2.88 -16.46 10.01
N TRP A 93 -3.94 -16.57 9.20
CA TRP A 93 -5.14 -17.36 9.49
C TRP A 93 -5.98 -16.88 10.68
N VAL A 94 -5.71 -15.69 11.20
CA VAL A 94 -6.55 -15.06 12.23
C VAL A 94 -7.42 -14.01 11.55
N PRO A 95 -8.73 -14.28 11.36
CA PRO A 95 -9.61 -13.35 10.67
C PRO A 95 -9.73 -12.03 11.41
N SER A 96 -9.74 -10.93 10.66
CA SER A 96 -9.99 -9.63 11.25
C SER A 96 -11.48 -9.45 11.53
N ALA A 97 -11.79 -8.55 12.46
CA ALA A 97 -13.20 -8.27 12.79
C ALA A 97 -13.91 -7.58 11.63
N LYS A 98 -13.18 -6.81 10.82
CA LYS A 98 -13.81 -6.02 9.77
C LYS A 98 -12.87 -5.87 8.56
N PRO A 99 -12.85 -6.87 7.68
CA PRO A 99 -12.02 -6.79 6.47
C PRO A 99 -12.52 -5.66 5.56
N PHE A 100 -11.60 -4.94 4.97
CA PHE A 100 -11.93 -3.80 4.13
C PHE A 100 -11.36 -3.90 2.72
N MET A 101 -10.07 -4.27 2.59
CA MET A 101 -9.42 -4.25 1.29
C MET A 101 -8.32 -5.28 1.13
N THR A 102 -8.03 -5.59 -0.13
CA THR A 102 -6.84 -6.33 -0.53
C THR A 102 -6.10 -5.46 -1.53
N VAL A 103 -4.82 -5.25 -1.28
CA VAL A 103 -3.98 -4.37 -2.09
C VAL A 103 -3.02 -5.21 -2.93
N ILE A 104 -2.99 -4.94 -4.23
CA ILE A 104 -2.06 -5.58 -5.17
C ILE A 104 -1.16 -4.49 -5.74
N LEU A 105 0.11 -4.56 -5.38
CA LEU A 105 1.11 -3.61 -5.88
C LEU A 105 1.95 -4.29 -6.93
N THR A 106 2.13 -3.64 -8.08
CA THR A 106 3.02 -4.15 -9.12
C THR A 106 4.05 -3.08 -9.49
N PHE A 107 5.26 -3.55 -9.74
CA PHE A 107 6.40 -2.70 -10.09
C PHE A 107 6.96 -3.20 -11.42
N GLU A 108 6.58 -2.55 -12.51
CA GLU A 108 6.96 -2.98 -13.84
C GLU A 108 8.03 -2.06 -14.41
N GLU A 109 9.12 -2.64 -14.91
CA GLU A 109 10.17 -1.84 -15.52
C GLU A 109 9.69 -1.31 -16.85
N GLU A 110 9.98 -0.02 -17.11
CA GLU A 110 9.52 0.63 -18.33
C GLU A 110 10.55 1.69 -18.73
N GLY A 111 11.51 1.29 -19.57
CA GLY A 111 12.53 2.20 -20.08
C GLY A 111 13.43 2.82 -18.99
N GLY A 112 13.82 2.02 -18.01
CA GLY A 112 14.63 2.51 -16.89
C GLY A 112 13.83 3.15 -15.77
N LYS A 113 12.53 3.31 -15.98
CA LYS A 113 11.61 3.81 -14.97
C LYS A 113 10.76 2.67 -14.46
N THR A 114 9.88 2.95 -13.52
CA THR A 114 8.97 1.95 -12.98
C THR A 114 7.53 2.40 -13.13
N ARG A 115 6.72 1.54 -13.72
CA ARG A 115 5.27 1.72 -13.68
C ARG A 115 4.76 1.12 -12.39
N TYR A 116 4.38 1.99 -11.50
CA TYR A 116 3.89 1.64 -10.17
C TYR A 116 2.38 1.61 -10.21
N THR A 117 1.78 0.46 -9.94
CA THR A 117 0.32 0.32 -9.94
C THR A 117 -0.14 -0.23 -8.61
N ALA A 118 -1.10 0.44 -8.01
CA ALA A 118 -1.76 -0.01 -6.79
C ALA A 118 -3.21 -0.33 -7.14
N ARG A 119 -3.58 -1.61 -7.04
CA ARG A 119 -4.96 -2.06 -7.24
C ARG A 119 -5.53 -2.41 -5.89
N VAL A 120 -6.60 -1.75 -5.50
CA VAL A 120 -7.21 -1.93 -4.19
C VAL A 120 -8.59 -2.51 -4.39
N ARG A 121 -8.77 -3.77 -3.99
CA ARG A 121 -10.02 -4.50 -4.12
C ARG A 121 -10.78 -4.49 -2.81
N HIS A 122 -12.07 -4.29 -2.90
CA HIS A 122 -12.94 -4.22 -1.73
C HIS A 122 -13.93 -5.39 -1.74
N TRP A 123 -14.46 -5.73 -0.57
CA TRP A 123 -15.40 -6.85 -0.43
C TRP A 123 -16.75 -6.56 -1.06
N THR A 124 -17.18 -5.31 -1.00
CA THR A 124 -18.49 -4.89 -1.49
C THR A 124 -18.40 -3.59 -2.26
N ALA A 125 -19.45 -3.28 -3.03
CA ALA A 125 -19.54 -1.99 -3.71
C ALA A 125 -19.60 -0.85 -2.69
N GLU A 126 -20.22 -1.10 -1.54
CA GLU A 126 -20.31 -0.11 -0.47
C GLU A 126 -18.94 0.24 0.10
N ASP A 127 -18.10 -0.77 0.34
CA ASP A 127 -16.73 -0.54 0.82
C ASP A 127 -15.90 0.25 -0.20
N LYS A 128 -16.03 -0.08 -1.48
CA LYS A 128 -15.34 0.66 -2.53
C LYS A 128 -15.78 2.12 -2.54
N GLU A 129 -17.07 2.35 -2.46
CA GLU A 129 -17.62 3.70 -2.46
C GLU A 129 -17.16 4.48 -1.22
N THR A 130 -17.15 3.84 -0.07
CA THR A 130 -16.66 4.44 1.16
C THR A 130 -15.21 4.88 1.02
N HIS A 131 -14.36 4.00 0.49
CA HIS A 131 -12.95 4.31 0.30
C HIS A 131 -12.76 5.45 -0.69
N GLU A 132 -13.55 5.46 -1.75
CA GLU A 132 -13.51 6.52 -2.75
C GLU A 132 -13.91 7.87 -2.15
N LYS A 133 -14.95 7.89 -1.31
CA LYS A 133 -15.41 9.10 -0.62
C LYS A 133 -14.42 9.57 0.44
N MET A 134 -13.65 8.67 1.02
CA MET A 134 -12.58 9.02 1.95
C MET A 134 -11.40 9.68 1.25
N GLY A 135 -11.42 9.75 -0.08
CA GLY A 135 -10.37 10.38 -0.85
C GLY A 135 -9.29 9.41 -1.30
N PHE A 136 -9.67 8.22 -1.76
CA PHE A 136 -8.71 7.23 -2.25
C PHE A 136 -7.71 7.84 -3.24
N HIS A 137 -8.21 8.46 -4.30
CA HIS A 137 -7.33 9.00 -5.35
C HIS A 137 -6.44 10.11 -4.82
N GLN A 138 -6.95 10.95 -3.95
CA GLN A 138 -6.18 12.02 -3.35
C GLN A 138 -5.15 11.47 -2.37
N GLY A 139 -5.57 10.62 -1.45
CA GLY A 139 -4.69 10.06 -0.42
C GLY A 139 -3.59 9.18 -1.00
N TRP A 140 -3.96 8.23 -1.83
CA TRP A 140 -2.98 7.36 -2.46
C TRP A 140 -2.08 8.13 -3.44
N GLY A 141 -2.65 9.15 -4.11
CA GLY A 141 -1.89 10.02 -5.00
C GLY A 141 -0.84 10.84 -4.26
N ILE A 142 -1.21 11.41 -3.11
CA ILE A 142 -0.27 12.16 -2.27
C ILE A 142 0.85 11.23 -1.79
N CYS A 143 0.50 10.03 -1.33
CA CYS A 143 1.50 9.06 -0.91
C CYS A 143 2.41 8.65 -2.07
N ALA A 144 1.86 8.46 -3.26
CA ALA A 144 2.66 8.15 -4.45
C ALA A 144 3.61 9.29 -4.79
N ASP A 145 3.19 10.54 -4.62
CA ASP A 145 4.05 11.70 -4.84
C ASP A 145 5.16 11.74 -3.79
N GLN A 146 4.85 11.43 -2.55
CA GLN A 146 5.85 11.37 -1.48
C GLN A 146 6.84 10.24 -1.71
N LEU A 147 6.35 9.08 -2.15
CA LEU A 147 7.19 7.95 -2.54
C LEU A 147 8.12 8.35 -3.68
N THR A 148 7.59 9.02 -4.68
CA THR A 148 8.37 9.48 -5.82
C THR A 148 9.51 10.40 -5.37
N LYS A 149 9.22 11.33 -4.48
CA LYS A 149 10.26 12.24 -3.95
C LYS A 149 11.37 11.47 -3.24
N LEU A 150 10.99 10.45 -2.45
CA LEU A 150 11.96 9.67 -1.72
C LEU A 150 12.89 8.89 -2.65
N VAL A 151 12.33 8.20 -3.65
CA VAL A 151 13.12 7.33 -4.53
C VAL A 151 13.83 8.06 -5.66
N THR A 152 13.45 9.29 -5.96
CA THR A 152 14.13 10.09 -6.98
C THR A 152 15.10 11.10 -6.38
N LYS A 153 15.20 11.13 -5.06
CA LYS A 153 16.12 12.05 -4.37
C LYS A 153 17.55 11.67 -4.66
N LYS A 154 18.31 12.65 -5.12
CA LYS A 154 19.72 12.47 -5.44
C LYS A 154 20.64 12.99 -4.33
#